data_0f930c2adefdabb5dae9b5c7575b4a0c
#
_entry.id   0f930c2adefdabb5dae9b5c7575b4a0c
#
_cell.length_a   1.000
_cell.length_b   1.000
_cell.length_c   1.000
_cell.angle_alpha   90.00
_cell.angle_beta   90.00
_cell.angle_gamma   90.00
#
_symmetry.space_group_name_H-M   'P 1'
#
loop_
_entity.id
_entity.type
_entity.pdbx_description
1 polymer ?
#
loop_
_entity_poly.entity_id
_entity_poly.type
_entity_poly.pdbx_seq_one_letter_code
_entity_poly.pdbx_strand_id
1 'polypeptide(L)'
;MPNVVKMATVTFVVVLSTSLVTGEPDWNQWRGPNRDGKSLETGLVDEFNESGPPLLWHAEGLGRGHSTVAITDGRIFTLGRRGDSEQLIALDIEGGSELWAADVGTGDHSNGTPTVDGTRVYAIGLEGDLICADTATGKVLWRKQLRKDFAGSMMATWGYSESPLIDGDLVVCTPGAKEAMIVALDKHTGHEIWKAVVPSYGDRGNDGAGYSSVVLSEGGGVRQYIQLTGRGVIGIRASDGEFLWGYDGIANKTANIPTPVVSGDHVFCSSGYDAGAALLKLSGRDGGVTAQEVYFLDPKNFQNHQGGMILVGDHIYAGAQTNQGFPICIELATGEVVWGGKIRGPGVGTAAITYADGKLVFRYQNGVVALIDATDRKYRLRGSFHPVYHKDDCWALPVISDARLYLREHDSLMCYDVRAN
;
A
#
# COMPACT_ATOMS: atom_id res chain seq x y z
N MET A 1 84.54 -10.59 11.59
CA MET A 1 83.37 -9.67 11.62
C MET A 1 82.32 -10.28 10.69
N PRO A 2 81.21 -10.79 11.16
CA PRO A 2 80.20 -11.40 10.29
C PRO A 2 79.20 -10.31 9.85
N ASN A 3 78.91 -10.31 8.55
CA ASN A 3 77.92 -9.49 7.89
C ASN A 3 76.51 -9.89 8.30
N VAL A 4 75.75 -8.95 8.86
CA VAL A 4 74.29 -9.11 9.16
C VAL A 4 73.51 -8.65 7.92
N VAL A 5 72.87 -9.59 7.22
CA VAL A 5 71.91 -9.33 6.16
C VAL A 5 70.57 -9.00 6.82
N LYS A 6 70.08 -7.79 6.69
CA LYS A 6 68.72 -7.38 7.08
C LYS A 6 67.74 -7.83 6.00
N MET A 7 66.91 -8.76 6.34
CA MET A 7 65.76 -9.19 5.56
C MET A 7 64.58 -8.23 5.80
N ALA A 8 64.16 -7.51 4.76
CA ALA A 8 62.99 -6.64 4.80
C ALA A 8 61.71 -7.49 4.54
N THR A 9 60.83 -7.57 5.53
CA THR A 9 59.52 -8.22 5.38
C THR A 9 58.58 -7.20 4.76
N VAL A 10 58.11 -7.45 3.54
CA VAL A 10 57.05 -6.65 2.90
C VAL A 10 55.71 -7.28 3.26
N THR A 11 54.93 -6.59 4.08
CA THR A 11 53.56 -7.00 4.43
C THR A 11 52.61 -6.45 3.37
N PHE A 12 52.03 -7.32 2.55
CA PHE A 12 50.94 -6.99 1.65
C PHE A 12 49.65 -6.88 2.46
N VAL A 13 49.09 -5.67 2.59
CA VAL A 13 47.73 -5.45 3.10
C VAL A 13 46.77 -5.57 1.92
N VAL A 14 46.05 -6.68 1.83
CA VAL A 14 44.95 -6.82 0.88
C VAL A 14 43.72 -6.12 1.50
N VAL A 15 43.42 -4.92 0.99
CA VAL A 15 42.19 -4.19 1.30
C VAL A 15 41.08 -4.85 0.46
N LEU A 16 40.32 -5.74 1.06
CA LEU A 16 39.04 -6.19 0.51
C LEU A 16 38.05 -5.03 0.60
N SER A 17 37.87 -4.30 -0.48
CA SER A 17 36.73 -3.38 -0.63
C SER A 17 35.47 -4.21 -0.80
N THR A 18 34.72 -4.41 0.30
CA THR A 18 33.34 -4.83 0.21
C THR A 18 32.54 -3.63 -0.31
N SER A 19 32.20 -3.65 -1.58
CA SER A 19 31.16 -2.79 -2.12
C SER A 19 29.86 -3.15 -1.41
N LEU A 20 29.43 -2.31 -0.48
CA LEU A 20 28.04 -2.33 -0.03
C LEU A 20 27.21 -1.98 -1.26
N VAL A 21 26.58 -2.96 -1.85
CA VAL A 21 25.48 -2.72 -2.79
C VAL A 21 24.36 -2.16 -1.93
N THR A 22 24.30 -0.85 -1.81
CA THR A 22 23.13 -0.14 -1.30
C THR A 22 22.11 -0.13 -2.44
N GLY A 23 21.49 -1.28 -2.71
CA GLY A 23 20.28 -1.30 -3.51
C GLY A 23 19.23 -0.47 -2.78
N GLU A 24 18.63 0.48 -3.48
CA GLU A 24 17.41 1.14 -3.00
C GLU A 24 16.40 0.05 -2.59
N PRO A 25 15.62 0.25 -1.51
CA PRO A 25 14.69 -0.76 -1.06
C PRO A 25 13.65 -1.02 -2.16
N ASP A 26 13.54 -2.27 -2.57
CA ASP A 26 12.56 -2.73 -3.54
C ASP A 26 11.15 -2.28 -3.16
N TRP A 27 10.27 -2.09 -4.14
CA TRP A 27 8.83 -1.85 -3.92
C TRP A 27 8.10 -3.19 -3.69
N ASN A 28 8.52 -3.95 -2.68
CA ASN A 28 8.18 -5.36 -2.48
C ASN A 28 6.75 -5.64 -2.01
N GLN A 29 5.94 -4.60 -1.77
CA GLN A 29 4.55 -4.72 -1.30
C GLN A 29 3.72 -3.49 -1.65
N TRP A 30 2.43 -3.56 -1.36
CA TRP A 30 1.50 -2.46 -1.52
C TRP A 30 1.96 -1.21 -0.76
N ARG A 31 2.01 -0.07 -1.48
CA ARG A 31 2.50 1.23 -1.01
C ARG A 31 3.98 1.24 -0.58
N GLY A 32 4.80 0.35 -1.15
CA GLY A 32 6.24 0.32 -0.95
C GLY A 32 6.67 -0.31 0.38
N PRO A 33 8.00 -0.30 0.67
CA PRO A 33 8.57 -1.07 1.78
C PRO A 33 8.02 -0.71 3.15
N ASN A 34 7.60 0.54 3.34
CA ASN A 34 7.02 1.04 4.60
C ASN A 34 5.48 1.09 4.59
N ARG A 35 4.81 0.67 3.52
CA ARG A 35 3.34 0.76 3.32
C ARG A 35 2.79 2.19 3.45
N ASP A 36 3.62 3.19 3.21
CA ASP A 36 3.31 4.62 3.39
C ASP A 36 3.13 5.39 2.07
N GLY A 37 3.29 4.73 0.92
CA GLY A 37 3.10 5.30 -0.42
C GLY A 37 4.26 6.17 -0.87
N LYS A 38 5.45 6.00 -0.28
CA LYS A 38 6.63 6.80 -0.61
C LYS A 38 7.72 5.95 -1.22
N SER A 39 8.25 6.40 -2.38
CA SER A 39 9.55 5.98 -2.88
C SER A 39 10.63 6.87 -2.25
N LEU A 40 11.75 6.27 -1.90
CA LEU A 40 12.92 6.98 -1.37
C LEU A 40 13.84 7.48 -2.49
N GLU A 41 13.51 7.24 -3.74
CA GLU A 41 14.30 7.62 -4.89
C GLU A 41 14.36 9.13 -5.11
N THR A 42 15.47 9.57 -5.66
CA THR A 42 15.78 10.95 -6.01
C THR A 42 16.35 11.04 -7.43
N GLY A 43 16.46 12.23 -7.97
CA GLY A 43 16.95 12.43 -9.36
C GLY A 43 15.89 12.08 -10.40
N LEU A 44 14.62 12.27 -10.04
CA LEU A 44 13.48 12.05 -10.93
C LEU A 44 13.12 13.34 -11.69
N VAL A 45 12.37 13.19 -12.79
CA VAL A 45 11.90 14.32 -13.61
C VAL A 45 11.15 15.35 -12.77
N ASP A 46 11.39 16.63 -13.08
CA ASP A 46 10.76 17.77 -12.40
C ASP A 46 9.41 18.15 -12.96
N GLU A 47 9.11 17.80 -14.19
CA GLU A 47 7.89 18.17 -14.89
C GLU A 47 7.46 17.07 -15.86
N PHE A 48 6.15 16.88 -16.02
CA PHE A 48 5.57 16.10 -17.12
C PHE A 48 5.15 17.06 -18.24
N ASN A 49 5.54 16.74 -19.47
CA ASN A 49 4.95 17.36 -20.66
C ASN A 49 3.68 16.62 -21.09
N GLU A 50 2.94 17.12 -22.06
CA GLU A 50 1.68 16.51 -22.54
C GLU A 50 1.86 15.10 -23.14
N SER A 51 3.05 14.78 -23.68
CA SER A 51 3.36 13.43 -24.18
C SER A 51 3.79 12.46 -23.08
N GLY A 52 3.98 12.94 -21.85
CA GLY A 52 4.47 12.15 -20.73
C GLY A 52 5.97 11.79 -20.82
N PRO A 53 6.46 11.05 -19.83
CA PRO A 53 7.81 10.50 -19.87
C PRO A 53 7.93 9.39 -20.92
N PRO A 54 9.17 9.05 -21.37
CA PRO A 54 9.40 8.00 -22.36
C PRO A 54 8.81 6.65 -21.91
N LEU A 55 7.99 6.03 -22.74
CA LEU A 55 7.53 4.66 -22.55
C LEU A 55 8.68 3.69 -22.79
N LEU A 56 9.02 2.86 -21.81
CA LEU A 56 10.01 1.79 -21.95
C LEU A 56 9.40 0.53 -22.54
N TRP A 57 8.26 0.11 -21.98
CA TRP A 57 7.51 -1.03 -22.48
C TRP A 57 6.05 -1.00 -22.00
N HIS A 58 5.20 -1.80 -22.68
CA HIS A 58 3.80 -2.01 -22.37
C HIS A 58 3.49 -3.51 -22.45
N ALA A 59 3.09 -4.10 -21.34
CA ALA A 59 2.66 -5.50 -21.25
C ALA A 59 1.13 -5.56 -21.22
N GLU A 60 0.57 -6.55 -21.90
CA GLU A 60 -0.87 -6.85 -21.97
C GLU A 60 -1.14 -8.30 -21.56
N GLY A 61 -2.40 -8.67 -21.42
CA GLY A 61 -2.79 -10.02 -21.05
C GLY A 61 -2.72 -10.30 -19.55
N LEU A 62 -2.71 -9.26 -18.69
CA LEU A 62 -2.64 -9.41 -17.24
C LEU A 62 -4.00 -9.67 -16.59
N GLY A 63 -5.06 -9.59 -17.38
CA GLY A 63 -6.42 -9.81 -16.92
C GLY A 63 -7.03 -8.65 -16.13
N ARG A 64 -8.31 -8.79 -15.82
CA ARG A 64 -9.08 -7.74 -15.16
C ARG A 64 -8.69 -7.59 -13.68
N GLY A 65 -8.50 -6.36 -13.21
CA GLY A 65 -8.25 -6.05 -11.79
C GLY A 65 -7.70 -4.66 -11.55
N HIS A 66 -7.65 -4.31 -10.27
CA HIS A 66 -7.11 -3.04 -9.74
C HIS A 66 -5.85 -3.27 -8.88
N SER A 67 -5.34 -4.49 -8.85
CA SER A 67 -4.05 -4.81 -8.23
C SER A 67 -2.97 -3.90 -8.79
N THR A 68 -2.17 -3.29 -7.93
CA THR A 68 -0.92 -2.66 -8.39
C THR A 68 0.21 -3.69 -8.45
N VAL A 69 1.45 -3.26 -8.48
CA VAL A 69 2.59 -4.14 -8.58
C VAL A 69 3.43 -4.15 -7.31
N ALA A 70 4.00 -5.31 -6.99
CA ALA A 70 5.14 -5.44 -6.11
C ALA A 70 6.37 -5.78 -6.94
N ILE A 71 7.52 -5.17 -6.62
CA ILE A 71 8.75 -5.26 -7.42
C ILE A 71 9.91 -5.65 -6.51
N THR A 72 10.64 -6.71 -6.87
CA THR A 72 11.87 -7.13 -6.18
C THR A 72 12.66 -8.11 -7.05
N ASP A 73 13.96 -8.13 -6.89
CA ASP A 73 14.87 -9.08 -7.56
C ASP A 73 14.66 -9.18 -9.08
N GLY A 74 14.44 -8.06 -9.76
CA GLY A 74 14.23 -8.02 -11.21
C GLY A 74 12.88 -8.59 -11.68
N ARG A 75 11.91 -8.77 -10.77
CA ARG A 75 10.58 -9.29 -11.06
C ARG A 75 9.49 -8.36 -10.59
N ILE A 76 8.39 -8.39 -11.32
CA ILE A 76 7.15 -7.68 -11.00
C ILE A 76 6.08 -8.71 -10.70
N PHE A 77 5.35 -8.53 -9.59
CA PHE A 77 4.25 -9.38 -9.17
C PHE A 77 2.95 -8.60 -9.12
N THR A 78 1.88 -9.15 -9.68
CA THR A 78 0.54 -8.53 -9.68
C THR A 78 -0.54 -9.60 -9.70
N LEU A 79 -1.79 -9.21 -9.45
CA LEU A 79 -2.95 -10.08 -9.60
C LEU A 79 -3.80 -9.65 -10.80
N GLY A 80 -4.46 -10.61 -11.44
CA GLY A 80 -5.43 -10.34 -12.48
C GLY A 80 -6.32 -11.53 -12.76
N ARG A 81 -7.58 -11.27 -13.15
CA ARG A 81 -8.47 -12.32 -13.59
C ARG A 81 -8.28 -12.61 -15.07
N ARG A 82 -7.96 -13.85 -15.40
CA ARG A 82 -7.83 -14.40 -16.74
C ARG A 82 -8.78 -15.58 -16.93
N GLY A 83 -9.63 -15.53 -17.95
CA GLY A 83 -10.65 -16.57 -18.11
C GLY A 83 -11.53 -16.72 -16.88
N ASP A 84 -11.55 -17.90 -16.28
CA ASP A 84 -12.37 -18.22 -15.10
C ASP A 84 -11.58 -18.19 -13.77
N SER A 85 -10.32 -17.79 -13.79
CA SER A 85 -9.41 -17.86 -12.64
C SER A 85 -8.78 -16.50 -12.36
N GLU A 86 -8.66 -16.16 -11.07
CA GLU A 86 -7.82 -15.09 -10.58
C GLU A 86 -6.41 -15.61 -10.40
N GLN A 87 -5.41 -14.93 -10.96
CA GLN A 87 -4.03 -15.40 -11.02
C GLN A 87 -3.05 -14.41 -10.38
N LEU A 88 -2.08 -14.96 -9.67
CA LEU A 88 -0.84 -14.28 -9.31
C LEU A 88 0.13 -14.44 -10.49
N ILE A 89 0.61 -13.32 -11.00
CA ILE A 89 1.41 -13.22 -12.22
C ILE A 89 2.75 -12.62 -11.88
N ALA A 90 3.84 -13.24 -12.37
CA ALA A 90 5.18 -12.68 -12.31
C ALA A 90 5.65 -12.29 -13.72
N LEU A 91 6.21 -11.08 -13.82
CA LEU A 91 6.78 -10.54 -15.05
C LEU A 91 8.25 -10.24 -14.85
N ASP A 92 9.01 -10.27 -15.94
CA ASP A 92 10.35 -9.72 -16.02
C ASP A 92 10.32 -8.17 -15.98
N ILE A 93 11.19 -7.56 -15.21
CA ILE A 93 11.21 -6.10 -15.01
C ILE A 93 11.68 -5.34 -16.27
N GLU A 94 12.53 -5.94 -17.09
CA GLU A 94 13.15 -5.25 -18.24
C GLU A 94 12.21 -5.11 -19.43
N GLY A 95 11.35 -6.08 -19.66
CA GLY A 95 10.45 -6.08 -20.82
C GLY A 95 8.98 -6.36 -20.51
N GLY A 96 8.61 -6.62 -19.25
CA GLY A 96 7.24 -6.94 -18.87
C GLY A 96 6.76 -8.30 -19.38
N SER A 97 7.67 -9.18 -19.85
CA SER A 97 7.30 -10.53 -20.31
C SER A 97 6.91 -11.42 -19.14
N GLU A 98 5.87 -12.24 -19.31
CA GLU A 98 5.45 -13.18 -18.28
C GLU A 98 6.49 -14.25 -18.02
N LEU A 99 6.84 -14.43 -16.76
CA LEU A 99 7.72 -15.49 -16.27
C LEU A 99 6.91 -16.72 -15.85
N TRP A 100 5.84 -16.50 -15.12
CA TRP A 100 4.91 -17.53 -14.68
C TRP A 100 3.60 -16.94 -14.20
N ALA A 101 2.56 -17.77 -14.10
CA ALA A 101 1.31 -17.44 -13.43
C ALA A 101 0.84 -18.62 -12.55
N ALA A 102 0.19 -18.32 -11.42
CA ALA A 102 -0.34 -19.29 -10.49
C ALA A 102 -1.78 -18.96 -10.08
N ASP A 103 -2.65 -19.95 -10.02
CA ASP A 103 -4.04 -19.78 -9.66
C ASP A 103 -4.19 -19.37 -8.19
N VAL A 104 -4.95 -18.32 -7.96
CA VAL A 104 -5.32 -17.82 -6.63
C VAL A 104 -6.72 -18.27 -6.27
N GLY A 105 -7.73 -17.93 -7.06
CA GLY A 105 -9.13 -18.21 -6.76
C GLY A 105 -10.05 -17.96 -7.96
N THR A 106 -11.33 -17.74 -7.68
CA THR A 106 -12.39 -17.62 -8.71
C THR A 106 -13.03 -16.22 -8.77
N GLY A 107 -12.37 -15.20 -8.19
CA GLY A 107 -12.86 -13.82 -8.24
C GLY A 107 -13.09 -13.31 -9.68
N ASP A 108 -14.01 -12.38 -9.86
CA ASP A 108 -14.32 -11.81 -11.19
C ASP A 108 -13.40 -10.64 -11.57
N HIS A 109 -12.56 -10.19 -10.66
CA HIS A 109 -11.46 -9.22 -10.82
C HIS A 109 -10.49 -9.38 -9.64
N SER A 110 -9.41 -8.60 -9.60
CA SER A 110 -8.42 -8.62 -8.51
C SER A 110 -8.24 -7.22 -7.91
N ASN A 111 -8.22 -7.10 -6.59
CA ASN A 111 -8.04 -5.82 -5.91
C ASN A 111 -6.73 -5.74 -5.12
N GLY A 112 -6.39 -6.78 -4.36
CA GLY A 112 -5.21 -6.83 -3.51
C GLY A 112 -3.91 -6.76 -4.30
N THR A 113 -2.86 -6.24 -3.70
CA THR A 113 -1.49 -6.26 -4.27
C THR A 113 -0.68 -7.34 -3.56
N PRO A 114 0.11 -8.14 -4.28
CA PRO A 114 0.98 -9.13 -3.66
C PRO A 114 2.01 -8.49 -2.72
N THR A 115 2.45 -9.25 -1.73
CA THR A 115 3.57 -8.89 -0.86
C THR A 115 4.68 -9.93 -1.02
N VAL A 116 5.90 -9.47 -1.25
CA VAL A 116 7.08 -10.34 -1.43
C VAL A 116 7.98 -10.26 -0.20
N ASP A 117 8.41 -11.42 0.27
CA ASP A 117 9.39 -11.57 1.35
C ASP A 117 10.41 -12.66 0.98
N GLY A 118 11.58 -12.23 0.54
CA GLY A 118 12.63 -13.11 0.04
C GLY A 118 12.16 -14.01 -1.10
N THR A 119 12.17 -15.31 -0.90
CA THR A 119 11.78 -16.31 -1.92
C THR A 119 10.27 -16.61 -1.95
N ARG A 120 9.46 -15.85 -1.22
CA ARG A 120 8.02 -16.08 -1.12
C ARG A 120 7.22 -14.85 -1.53
N VAL A 121 6.10 -15.10 -2.19
CA VAL A 121 5.10 -14.08 -2.53
C VAL A 121 3.74 -14.50 -1.97
N TYR A 122 3.05 -13.56 -1.36
CA TYR A 122 1.76 -13.75 -0.70
C TYR A 122 0.71 -12.90 -1.41
N ALA A 123 -0.46 -13.48 -1.65
CA ALA A 123 -1.54 -12.78 -2.33
C ALA A 123 -2.90 -13.20 -1.76
N ILE A 124 -3.84 -12.24 -1.68
CA ILE A 124 -5.22 -12.48 -1.31
C ILE A 124 -6.08 -12.20 -2.53
N GLY A 125 -6.85 -13.20 -2.97
CA GLY A 125 -7.83 -13.07 -4.03
C GLY A 125 -9.15 -12.49 -3.54
N LEU A 126 -9.99 -12.09 -4.48
CA LEU A 126 -11.27 -11.40 -4.25
C LEU A 126 -12.22 -12.15 -3.30
N GLU A 127 -12.26 -13.48 -3.38
CA GLU A 127 -13.11 -14.32 -2.54
C GLU A 127 -12.44 -14.73 -1.22
N GLY A 128 -11.22 -14.24 -0.96
CA GLY A 128 -10.48 -14.49 0.29
C GLY A 128 -9.57 -15.70 0.22
N ASP A 129 -9.17 -16.13 -0.97
CA ASP A 129 -8.12 -17.13 -1.16
C ASP A 129 -6.76 -16.49 -0.90
N LEU A 130 -6.14 -16.80 0.23
CA LEU A 130 -4.78 -16.41 0.57
C LEU A 130 -3.82 -17.51 0.15
N ILE A 131 -2.85 -17.18 -0.69
CA ILE A 131 -1.79 -18.09 -1.12
C ILE A 131 -0.40 -17.59 -0.74
N CYS A 132 0.50 -18.51 -0.54
CA CYS A 132 1.95 -18.30 -0.55
C CYS A 132 2.53 -19.09 -1.72
N ALA A 133 3.30 -18.45 -2.57
CA ALA A 133 3.97 -19.10 -3.69
C ALA A 133 5.47 -18.79 -3.69
N ASP A 134 6.25 -19.64 -4.35
CA ASP A 134 7.67 -19.45 -4.60
C ASP A 134 7.88 -18.37 -5.68
N THR A 135 8.70 -17.36 -5.42
CA THR A 135 8.90 -16.21 -6.31
C THR A 135 9.54 -16.59 -7.65
N ALA A 136 10.34 -17.64 -7.70
CA ALA A 136 11.04 -18.04 -8.92
C ALA A 136 10.18 -18.86 -9.86
N THR A 137 9.26 -19.68 -9.31
CA THR A 137 8.54 -20.71 -10.08
C THR A 137 7.02 -20.57 -10.09
N GLY A 138 6.45 -19.75 -9.21
CA GLY A 138 5.00 -19.65 -9.02
C GLY A 138 4.36 -20.86 -8.31
N LYS A 139 5.18 -21.85 -7.88
CA LYS A 139 4.65 -23.01 -7.16
C LYS A 139 3.99 -22.59 -5.87
N VAL A 140 2.68 -22.87 -5.74
CA VAL A 140 1.94 -22.64 -4.49
C VAL A 140 2.47 -23.57 -3.40
N LEU A 141 2.96 -22.97 -2.31
CA LEU A 141 3.55 -23.66 -1.15
C LEU A 141 2.48 -24.02 -0.12
N TRP A 142 1.55 -23.10 0.12
CA TRP A 142 0.39 -23.32 0.97
C TRP A 142 -0.75 -22.38 0.58
N ARG A 143 -1.96 -22.70 1.04
CA ARG A 143 -3.20 -21.95 0.78
C ARG A 143 -4.09 -21.92 2.02
N LYS A 144 -4.79 -20.79 2.20
CA LYS A 144 -5.92 -20.61 3.13
C LYS A 144 -7.09 -20.01 2.39
N GLN A 145 -8.29 -20.16 2.96
CA GLN A 145 -9.49 -19.56 2.42
C GLN A 145 -10.21 -18.82 3.56
N LEU A 146 -10.13 -17.48 3.55
CA LEU A 146 -10.51 -16.64 4.69
C LEU A 146 -11.99 -16.83 5.11
N ARG A 147 -12.91 -16.96 4.13
CA ARG A 147 -14.32 -17.19 4.41
C ARG A 147 -14.56 -18.55 5.06
N LYS A 148 -13.90 -19.58 4.57
CA LYS A 148 -14.10 -20.97 5.03
C LYS A 148 -13.35 -21.26 6.32
N ASP A 149 -12.06 -20.89 6.38
CA ASP A 149 -11.18 -21.30 7.48
C ASP A 149 -11.41 -20.44 8.74
N PHE A 150 -11.87 -19.17 8.56
CA PHE A 150 -12.06 -18.20 9.65
C PHE A 150 -13.49 -17.64 9.74
N ALA A 151 -14.45 -18.18 9.01
CA ALA A 151 -15.80 -17.62 8.87
C ALA A 151 -15.80 -16.15 8.40
N GLY A 152 -14.83 -15.78 7.57
CA GLY A 152 -14.58 -14.42 7.13
C GLY A 152 -15.74 -13.79 6.35
N SER A 153 -15.90 -12.49 6.49
CA SER A 153 -16.93 -11.71 5.79
C SER A 153 -16.44 -10.30 5.46
N MET A 154 -16.96 -9.76 4.38
CA MET A 154 -16.75 -8.37 3.99
C MET A 154 -17.93 -7.51 4.48
N MET A 155 -17.65 -6.23 4.76
CA MET A 155 -18.69 -5.25 5.11
C MET A 155 -19.71 -5.00 4.00
N ALA A 156 -19.34 -5.25 2.74
CA ALA A 156 -20.16 -5.10 1.55
C ALA A 156 -19.64 -6.02 0.42
N THR A 157 -20.01 -5.76 -0.85
CA THR A 157 -19.99 -6.74 -1.95
C THR A 157 -18.78 -6.70 -2.88
N TRP A 158 -17.77 -5.80 -2.66
CA TRP A 158 -16.63 -5.65 -3.58
C TRP A 158 -15.47 -6.62 -3.34
N GLY A 159 -15.65 -7.63 -2.50
CA GLY A 159 -14.66 -8.66 -2.21
C GLY A 159 -13.46 -8.18 -1.40
N TYR A 160 -12.52 -9.08 -1.13
CA TYR A 160 -11.30 -8.74 -0.40
C TYR A 160 -10.40 -7.88 -1.27
N SER A 161 -9.89 -6.79 -0.68
CA SER A 161 -9.02 -5.81 -1.36
C SER A 161 -7.72 -5.56 -0.61
N GLU A 162 -7.56 -6.20 0.53
CA GLU A 162 -6.39 -6.10 1.37
C GLU A 162 -5.15 -6.70 0.70
N SER A 163 -4.01 -6.05 0.91
CA SER A 163 -2.69 -6.59 0.64
C SER A 163 -2.12 -7.18 1.92
N PRO A 164 -1.74 -8.48 1.98
CA PRO A 164 -1.27 -9.10 3.20
C PRO A 164 -0.02 -8.40 3.75
N LEU A 165 0.08 -8.28 5.07
CA LEU A 165 1.27 -7.73 5.73
C LEU A 165 2.19 -8.88 6.16
N ILE A 166 3.48 -8.76 5.87
CA ILE A 166 4.51 -9.63 6.46
C ILE A 166 5.17 -8.87 7.61
N ASP A 167 5.14 -9.46 8.81
CA ASP A 167 5.79 -8.94 10.00
C ASP A 167 6.60 -10.04 10.70
N GLY A 168 7.92 -10.00 10.53
CA GLY A 168 8.81 -11.06 10.99
C GLY A 168 8.46 -12.40 10.34
N ASP A 169 8.03 -13.37 11.13
CA ASP A 169 7.60 -14.71 10.66
C ASP A 169 6.08 -14.82 10.47
N LEU A 170 5.35 -13.71 10.53
CA LEU A 170 3.91 -13.68 10.43
C LEU A 170 3.42 -13.15 9.08
N VAL A 171 2.34 -13.76 8.57
CA VAL A 171 1.42 -13.15 7.60
C VAL A 171 0.20 -12.66 8.36
N VAL A 172 -0.08 -11.36 8.27
CA VAL A 172 -1.24 -10.74 8.94
C VAL A 172 -2.24 -10.30 7.91
N CYS A 173 -3.50 -10.68 8.09
CA CYS A 173 -4.62 -10.31 7.21
C CYS A 173 -5.96 -10.27 7.98
N THR A 174 -6.99 -9.79 7.29
CA THR A 174 -8.30 -9.44 7.86
C THR A 174 -9.42 -10.32 7.30
N PRO A 175 -9.70 -11.50 7.86
CA PRO A 175 -10.88 -12.28 7.50
C PRO A 175 -12.19 -11.52 7.71
N GLY A 176 -12.27 -10.66 8.73
CA GLY A 176 -13.45 -9.83 8.99
C GLY A 176 -14.55 -10.53 9.80
N ALA A 177 -14.27 -11.68 10.39
CA ALA A 177 -15.21 -12.35 11.29
C ALA A 177 -15.11 -11.81 12.72
N LYS A 178 -16.19 -11.85 13.48
CA LYS A 178 -16.20 -11.42 14.88
C LYS A 178 -15.13 -12.14 15.72
N GLU A 179 -15.00 -13.45 15.54
CA GLU A 179 -14.05 -14.31 16.27
C GLU A 179 -12.67 -14.39 15.60
N ALA A 180 -12.50 -13.76 14.43
CA ALA A 180 -11.28 -13.70 13.65
C ALA A 180 -11.28 -12.44 12.77
N MET A 181 -11.32 -11.25 13.39
CA MET A 181 -11.31 -10.00 12.64
C MET A 181 -9.98 -9.83 11.91
N ILE A 182 -8.87 -10.03 12.62
CA ILE A 182 -7.50 -10.11 12.08
C ILE A 182 -6.93 -11.46 12.50
N VAL A 183 -6.13 -12.06 11.64
CA VAL A 183 -5.37 -13.29 11.94
C VAL A 183 -3.90 -13.09 11.65
N ALA A 184 -3.05 -13.73 12.45
CA ALA A 184 -1.64 -13.92 12.16
C ALA A 184 -1.38 -15.40 11.89
N LEU A 185 -0.75 -15.68 10.78
CA LEU A 185 -0.38 -17.02 10.35
C LEU A 185 1.15 -17.11 10.27
N ASP A 186 1.71 -18.27 10.53
CA ASP A 186 3.09 -18.56 10.23
C ASP A 186 3.33 -18.43 8.71
N LYS A 187 4.25 -17.57 8.31
CA LYS A 187 4.46 -17.24 6.89
C LYS A 187 4.98 -18.41 6.06
N HIS A 188 5.60 -19.42 6.68
CA HIS A 188 6.16 -20.56 5.98
C HIS A 188 5.15 -21.69 5.74
N THR A 189 4.17 -21.84 6.64
CA THR A 189 3.25 -22.97 6.66
C THR A 189 1.78 -22.61 6.52
N GLY A 190 1.41 -21.32 6.75
CA GLY A 190 0.04 -20.88 6.81
C GLY A 190 -0.71 -21.33 8.08
N HIS A 191 -0.05 -21.92 9.07
CA HIS A 191 -0.69 -22.29 10.33
C HIS A 191 -1.09 -21.05 11.14
N GLU A 192 -2.26 -21.10 11.78
CA GLU A 192 -2.73 -20.05 12.68
C GLU A 192 -1.81 -19.92 13.89
N ILE A 193 -1.32 -18.72 14.16
CA ILE A 193 -0.57 -18.38 15.38
C ILE A 193 -1.52 -17.78 16.40
N TRP A 194 -2.30 -16.77 15.97
CA TRP A 194 -3.38 -16.19 16.77
C TRP A 194 -4.45 -15.58 15.85
N LYS A 195 -5.61 -15.33 16.44
CA LYS A 195 -6.73 -14.60 15.84
C LYS A 195 -7.29 -13.59 16.81
N ALA A 196 -7.63 -12.41 16.33
CA ALA A 196 -8.20 -11.33 17.11
C ALA A 196 -9.70 -11.42 17.18
N VAL A 197 -10.22 -11.54 18.39
CA VAL A 197 -11.65 -11.37 18.69
C VAL A 197 -11.91 -9.89 18.94
N VAL A 198 -12.78 -9.29 18.14
CA VAL A 198 -13.11 -7.86 18.28
C VAL A 198 -14.51 -7.74 18.90
N PRO A 199 -14.62 -7.12 20.10
CA PRO A 199 -15.91 -6.87 20.73
C PRO A 199 -16.73 -5.88 19.91
N SER A 200 -18.02 -5.79 20.18
CA SER A 200 -18.84 -4.74 19.59
C SER A 200 -18.36 -3.36 20.10
N TYR A 201 -18.05 -2.46 19.18
CA TYR A 201 -17.70 -1.07 19.47
C TYR A 201 -18.39 -0.15 18.45
N GLY A 202 -18.88 0.99 18.93
CA GLY A 202 -19.57 1.96 18.10
C GLY A 202 -20.85 1.44 17.41
N ASP A 203 -21.55 2.34 16.74
CA ASP A 203 -22.82 2.06 16.06
C ASP A 203 -22.79 2.33 14.55
N ARG A 204 -21.64 2.81 14.03
CA ARG A 204 -21.46 3.15 12.62
C ARG A 204 -20.96 1.96 11.80
N GLY A 205 -21.08 2.07 10.47
CA GLY A 205 -20.59 1.06 9.53
C GLY A 205 -21.38 -0.25 9.56
N ASN A 206 -20.72 -1.32 9.12
CA ASN A 206 -21.25 -2.70 9.07
C ASN A 206 -20.19 -3.66 9.63
N ASP A 207 -20.61 -4.87 10.01
CA ASP A 207 -19.65 -5.92 10.35
C ASP A 207 -18.88 -6.39 9.12
N GLY A 208 -17.67 -6.93 9.34
CA GLY A 208 -16.84 -7.48 8.29
C GLY A 208 -15.52 -6.72 8.06
N ALA A 209 -14.69 -7.27 7.19
CA ALA A 209 -13.49 -6.60 6.71
C ALA A 209 -13.86 -5.35 5.92
N GLY A 210 -13.07 -4.28 6.06
CA GLY A 210 -13.08 -3.15 5.13
C GLY A 210 -12.27 -3.48 3.87
N TYR A 211 -11.88 -2.45 3.13
CA TYR A 211 -11.09 -2.57 1.91
C TYR A 211 -9.65 -2.05 2.10
N SER A 212 -9.30 -1.74 3.33
CA SER A 212 -8.01 -1.24 3.79
C SER A 212 -7.00 -2.37 3.98
N SER A 213 -5.74 -2.02 4.07
CA SER A 213 -4.66 -2.94 4.42
C SER A 213 -4.07 -2.61 5.78
N VAL A 214 -3.65 -3.64 6.53
CA VAL A 214 -3.05 -3.50 7.86
C VAL A 214 -1.76 -2.67 7.80
N VAL A 215 -1.57 -1.78 8.77
CA VAL A 215 -0.30 -1.07 9.02
C VAL A 215 0.15 -1.26 10.46
N LEU A 216 1.46 -1.08 10.70
CA LEU A 216 2.09 -1.20 12.02
C LEU A 216 2.13 0.14 12.75
N SER A 217 2.02 0.11 14.08
CA SER A 217 2.21 1.24 14.98
C SER A 217 2.89 0.78 16.27
N GLU A 218 3.74 1.64 16.83
CA GLU A 218 4.28 1.54 18.20
C GLU A 218 3.62 2.56 19.14
N GLY A 219 2.54 3.21 18.68
CA GLY A 219 1.87 4.28 19.41
C GLY A 219 1.32 3.81 20.77
N GLY A 220 1.46 4.67 21.78
CA GLY A 220 1.14 4.34 23.17
C GLY A 220 2.11 3.33 23.79
N GLY A 221 3.28 3.07 23.17
CA GLY A 221 4.31 2.14 23.66
C GLY A 221 3.96 0.66 23.47
N VAL A 222 3.00 0.33 22.63
CA VAL A 222 2.60 -1.05 22.31
C VAL A 222 2.66 -1.28 20.82
N ARG A 223 3.43 -2.32 20.40
CA ARG A 223 3.42 -2.77 18.99
C ARG A 223 2.05 -3.33 18.64
N GLN A 224 1.42 -2.74 17.64
CA GLN A 224 0.05 -3.05 17.28
C GLN A 224 -0.20 -2.92 15.78
N TYR A 225 -1.17 -3.68 15.30
CA TYR A 225 -1.69 -3.57 13.95
C TYR A 225 -2.88 -2.63 13.94
N ILE A 226 -2.85 -1.66 13.03
CA ILE A 226 -3.94 -0.71 12.80
C ILE A 226 -4.65 -1.10 11.52
N GLN A 227 -5.99 -1.26 11.58
CA GLN A 227 -6.81 -1.64 10.43
C GLN A 227 -8.12 -0.86 10.40
N LEU A 228 -8.52 -0.40 9.22
CA LEU A 228 -9.86 0.13 8.98
C LEU A 228 -10.77 -1.02 8.54
N THR A 229 -11.64 -1.43 9.44
CA THR A 229 -12.65 -2.48 9.22
C THR A 229 -13.99 -1.90 8.78
N GLY A 230 -14.99 -2.74 8.61
CA GLY A 230 -16.34 -2.28 8.28
C GLY A 230 -16.98 -1.41 9.37
N ARG A 231 -16.58 -1.54 10.65
CA ARG A 231 -17.08 -0.71 11.76
C ARG A 231 -16.20 0.47 12.12
N GLY A 232 -15.03 0.60 11.51
CA GLY A 232 -14.10 1.69 11.79
C GLY A 232 -12.68 1.18 12.03
N VAL A 233 -11.85 2.04 12.62
CA VAL A 233 -10.44 1.75 12.86
C VAL A 233 -10.27 1.00 14.17
N ILE A 234 -9.43 -0.02 14.16
CA ILE A 234 -9.08 -0.82 15.34
C ILE A 234 -7.57 -0.89 15.53
N GLY A 235 -7.14 -1.05 16.78
CA GLY A 235 -5.79 -1.43 17.17
C GLY A 235 -5.79 -2.81 17.80
N ILE A 236 -4.92 -3.70 17.30
CA ILE A 236 -4.74 -5.09 17.75
C ILE A 236 -3.31 -5.29 18.18
N ARG A 237 -3.06 -5.83 19.40
CA ARG A 237 -1.70 -6.11 19.87
C ARG A 237 -1.01 -7.12 18.96
N ALA A 238 0.20 -6.79 18.50
CA ALA A 238 0.89 -7.61 17.51
C ALA A 238 1.35 -8.98 18.07
N SER A 239 1.60 -9.07 19.38
CA SER A 239 2.14 -10.29 19.99
C SER A 239 1.13 -11.43 20.15
N ASP A 240 -0.14 -11.12 20.31
CA ASP A 240 -1.15 -12.10 20.73
C ASP A 240 -2.55 -11.90 20.15
N GLY A 241 -2.76 -10.84 19.36
CA GLY A 241 -4.05 -10.54 18.75
C GLY A 241 -5.08 -9.92 19.70
N GLU A 242 -4.69 -9.43 20.89
CA GLU A 242 -5.61 -8.78 21.82
C GLU A 242 -6.14 -7.46 21.25
N PHE A 243 -7.46 -7.27 21.33
CA PHE A 243 -8.10 -6.01 20.97
C PHE A 243 -7.73 -4.91 21.97
N LEU A 244 -7.16 -3.82 21.49
CA LEU A 244 -6.73 -2.69 22.30
C LEU A 244 -7.76 -1.56 22.35
N TRP A 245 -8.21 -1.13 21.18
CA TRP A 245 -9.15 -0.02 21.03
C TRP A 245 -9.87 -0.06 19.67
N GLY A 246 -10.99 0.66 19.58
CA GLY A 246 -11.74 0.86 18.34
C GLY A 246 -12.28 2.29 18.26
N TYR A 247 -12.42 2.81 17.04
CA TYR A 247 -12.97 4.12 16.72
C TYR A 247 -13.86 4.05 15.47
N ASP A 248 -15.13 4.38 15.60
CA ASP A 248 -16.13 4.28 14.53
C ASP A 248 -16.47 5.63 13.87
N GLY A 249 -15.88 6.76 14.34
CA GLY A 249 -16.23 8.11 13.90
C GLY A 249 -16.18 8.35 12.39
N ILE A 250 -15.31 7.59 11.67
CA ILE A 250 -15.16 7.72 10.21
C ILE A 250 -15.73 6.52 9.44
N ALA A 251 -16.47 5.63 10.09
CA ALA A 251 -17.06 4.49 9.42
C ALA A 251 -18.32 4.86 8.64
N ASN A 252 -18.49 4.28 7.47
CA ASN A 252 -19.70 4.35 6.67
C ASN A 252 -20.22 2.95 6.34
N LYS A 253 -21.47 2.87 5.84
CA LYS A 253 -22.12 1.57 5.50
C LYS A 253 -21.87 1.12 4.07
N THR A 254 -21.20 1.93 3.26
CA THR A 254 -20.95 1.65 1.84
C THR A 254 -19.60 0.96 1.65
N ALA A 255 -18.50 1.67 1.94
CA ALA A 255 -17.15 1.12 1.79
C ALA A 255 -16.13 1.92 2.62
N ASN A 256 -15.44 1.25 3.52
CA ASN A 256 -14.33 1.78 4.29
C ASN A 256 -13.02 1.35 3.61
N ILE A 257 -12.39 2.28 2.86
CA ILE A 257 -11.33 1.93 1.90
C ILE A 257 -9.94 2.43 2.34
N PRO A 258 -9.73 3.73 2.67
CA PRO A 258 -8.40 4.27 2.87
C PRO A 258 -7.67 3.64 4.06
N THR A 259 -6.43 3.23 3.84
CA THR A 259 -5.59 2.77 4.94
C THR A 259 -5.20 3.94 5.85
N PRO A 260 -5.28 3.78 7.18
CA PRO A 260 -4.85 4.79 8.13
C PRO A 260 -3.37 5.16 7.97
N VAL A 261 -3.03 6.41 8.27
CA VAL A 261 -1.65 6.91 8.30
C VAL A 261 -1.20 6.99 9.75
N VAL A 262 -0.07 6.34 10.05
CA VAL A 262 0.53 6.31 11.41
C VAL A 262 1.69 7.30 11.48
N SER A 263 1.74 8.09 12.56
CA SER A 263 2.84 9.03 12.86
C SER A 263 3.10 9.08 14.36
N GLY A 264 4.12 8.37 14.84
CA GLY A 264 4.38 8.24 16.28
C GLY A 264 3.17 7.72 17.04
N ASP A 265 2.69 8.48 18.02
CA ASP A 265 1.48 8.16 18.80
C ASP A 265 0.17 8.59 18.12
N HIS A 266 0.21 8.99 16.85
CA HIS A 266 -0.98 9.46 16.15
C HIS A 266 -1.40 8.54 15.00
N VAL A 267 -2.71 8.43 14.80
CA VAL A 267 -3.34 7.73 13.68
C VAL A 267 -4.29 8.69 12.98
N PHE A 268 -3.96 9.09 11.76
CA PHE A 268 -4.89 9.84 10.91
C PHE A 268 -5.68 8.86 10.05
N CYS A 269 -6.99 8.94 10.13
CA CYS A 269 -7.90 8.05 9.42
C CYS A 269 -9.00 8.82 8.71
N SER A 270 -9.46 8.28 7.59
CA SER A 270 -10.55 8.88 6.78
C SER A 270 -11.33 7.80 6.06
N SER A 271 -12.54 8.14 5.66
CA SER A 271 -13.33 7.35 4.72
C SER A 271 -14.20 8.27 3.88
N GLY A 272 -14.56 7.83 2.68
CA GLY A 272 -15.49 8.51 1.79
C GLY A 272 -16.95 8.41 2.21
N TYR A 273 -17.86 8.70 1.29
CA TYR A 273 -19.31 8.55 1.48
C TYR A 273 -19.84 9.33 2.70
N ASP A 274 -19.39 10.59 2.81
CA ASP A 274 -19.76 11.55 3.86
C ASP A 274 -19.35 11.12 5.29
N ALA A 275 -18.26 10.35 5.40
CA ALA A 275 -17.76 9.93 6.71
C ALA A 275 -16.72 10.90 7.31
N GLY A 276 -15.91 11.59 6.50
CA GLY A 276 -14.93 12.57 6.98
C GLY A 276 -13.58 11.97 7.36
N ALA A 277 -12.87 12.62 8.30
CA ALA A 277 -11.57 12.17 8.79
C ALA A 277 -11.37 12.54 10.26
N ALA A 278 -10.43 11.86 10.91
CA ALA A 278 -10.06 12.15 12.30
C ALA A 278 -8.56 11.93 12.53
N LEU A 279 -7.99 12.68 13.47
CA LEU A 279 -6.72 12.37 14.09
C LEU A 279 -6.99 11.76 15.48
N LEU A 280 -6.43 10.59 15.70
CA LEU A 280 -6.47 9.90 16.99
C LEU A 280 -5.10 9.98 17.65
N LYS A 281 -5.06 10.21 18.97
CA LYS A 281 -3.87 10.06 19.81
C LYS A 281 -3.95 8.75 20.55
N LEU A 282 -2.91 7.95 20.43
CA LEU A 282 -2.73 6.70 21.15
C LEU A 282 -1.98 6.98 22.45
N SER A 283 -2.46 6.44 23.58
CA SER A 283 -1.82 6.60 24.88
C SER A 283 -1.79 5.25 25.59
N GLY A 284 -0.63 4.91 26.13
CA GLY A 284 -0.46 3.69 26.93
C GLY A 284 -1.27 3.75 28.22
N ARG A 285 -1.79 2.62 28.63
CA ARG A 285 -2.40 2.39 29.96
C ARG A 285 -1.98 1.02 30.47
N ASP A 286 -2.25 0.71 31.74
CA ASP A 286 -1.97 -0.60 32.30
C ASP A 286 -2.58 -1.71 31.45
N GLY A 287 -1.69 -2.51 30.82
CA GLY A 287 -2.06 -3.64 29.99
C GLY A 287 -2.58 -3.32 28.58
N GLY A 288 -2.56 -2.07 28.10
CA GLY A 288 -3.08 -1.76 26.75
C GLY A 288 -2.86 -0.33 26.27
N VAL A 289 -3.65 0.06 25.30
CA VAL A 289 -3.64 1.40 24.66
C VAL A 289 -5.06 1.94 24.62
N THR A 290 -5.21 3.24 24.74
CA THR A 290 -6.43 3.98 24.43
C THR A 290 -6.21 4.87 23.22
N ALA A 291 -7.25 5.03 22.39
CA ALA A 291 -7.28 5.99 21.30
C ALA A 291 -8.26 7.13 21.66
N GLN A 292 -7.80 8.36 21.57
CA GLN A 292 -8.62 9.55 21.82
C GLN A 292 -8.64 10.43 20.57
N GLU A 293 -9.83 10.87 20.15
CA GLU A 293 -9.98 11.83 19.05
C GLU A 293 -9.35 13.17 19.48
N VAL A 294 -8.39 13.65 18.67
CA VAL A 294 -7.77 14.97 18.79
C VAL A 294 -8.64 16.01 18.09
N TYR A 295 -9.03 15.68 16.86
CA TYR A 295 -9.97 16.47 16.06
C TYR A 295 -10.70 15.57 15.05
N PHE A 296 -11.84 16.06 14.58
CA PHE A 296 -12.63 15.50 13.49
C PHE A 296 -12.78 16.51 12.37
N LEU A 297 -12.56 16.08 11.14
CA LEU A 297 -12.80 16.89 9.93
C LEU A 297 -14.13 16.50 9.30
N ASP A 298 -15.03 17.47 9.26
CA ASP A 298 -16.31 17.31 8.55
C ASP A 298 -16.07 16.89 7.09
N PRO A 299 -16.85 15.96 6.53
CA PRO A 299 -16.67 15.46 5.17
C PRO A 299 -16.67 16.55 4.09
N LYS A 300 -17.33 17.70 4.33
CA LYS A 300 -17.28 18.86 3.42
C LYS A 300 -15.89 19.50 3.36
N ASN A 301 -15.09 19.35 4.42
CA ASN A 301 -13.73 19.85 4.48
C ASN A 301 -12.75 18.82 3.93
N PHE A 302 -12.85 17.56 4.42
CA PHE A 302 -12.02 16.48 3.93
C PHE A 302 -12.68 15.12 4.14
N GLN A 303 -12.63 14.32 3.11
CA GLN A 303 -12.83 12.88 3.11
C GLN A 303 -11.99 12.28 1.98
N ASN A 304 -11.45 11.07 2.17
CA ASN A 304 -10.74 10.35 1.13
C ASN A 304 -11.59 9.15 0.68
N HIS A 305 -11.80 9.00 -0.62
CA HIS A 305 -12.62 7.91 -1.16
C HIS A 305 -11.80 6.62 -1.26
N GLN A 306 -10.78 6.69 -2.11
CA GLN A 306 -9.76 5.66 -2.32
C GLN A 306 -8.49 6.36 -2.84
N GLY A 307 -7.43 5.63 -3.09
CA GLY A 307 -6.18 6.20 -3.58
C GLY A 307 -5.21 6.61 -2.48
N GLY A 308 -5.67 6.64 -1.24
CA GLY A 308 -4.82 6.78 -0.07
C GLY A 308 -4.46 8.22 0.32
N MET A 309 -3.74 8.30 1.41
CA MET A 309 -3.24 9.52 2.03
C MET A 309 -1.74 9.33 2.29
N ILE A 310 -0.93 10.36 2.10
CA ILE A 310 0.52 10.30 2.28
C ILE A 310 0.94 11.38 3.25
N LEU A 311 1.71 11.01 4.27
CA LEU A 311 2.35 11.94 5.20
C LEU A 311 3.76 12.28 4.70
N VAL A 312 4.02 13.56 4.44
CA VAL A 312 5.36 14.08 4.13
C VAL A 312 5.66 15.21 5.11
N GLY A 313 6.70 15.05 5.93
CA GLY A 313 6.93 15.93 7.08
C GLY A 313 5.71 15.94 8.00
N ASP A 314 5.16 17.11 8.27
CA ASP A 314 4.00 17.30 9.15
C ASP A 314 2.67 17.47 8.38
N HIS A 315 2.64 17.13 7.08
CA HIS A 315 1.49 17.37 6.21
C HIS A 315 0.97 16.12 5.54
N ILE A 316 -0.36 15.98 5.54
CA ILE A 316 -1.09 14.93 4.80
C ILE A 316 -1.44 15.46 3.41
N TYR A 317 -1.09 14.68 2.40
CA TYR A 317 -1.46 14.89 1.00
C TYR A 317 -2.42 13.80 0.54
N ALA A 318 -3.46 14.19 -0.21
CA ALA A 318 -4.48 13.25 -0.69
C ALA A 318 -5.21 13.78 -1.92
N GLY A 319 -5.98 12.88 -2.57
CA GLY A 319 -7.11 13.24 -3.41
C GLY A 319 -8.37 13.34 -2.56
N ALA A 320 -8.89 14.55 -2.35
CA ALA A 320 -10.04 14.79 -1.48
C ALA A 320 -11.38 14.56 -2.20
N GLN A 321 -12.42 14.33 -1.41
CA GLN A 321 -13.82 14.17 -1.76
C GLN A 321 -14.15 12.88 -2.52
N THR A 322 -15.29 12.29 -2.20
CA THR A 322 -15.79 11.08 -2.86
C THR A 322 -15.94 11.32 -4.36
N ASN A 323 -15.29 10.50 -5.19
CA ASN A 323 -15.29 10.56 -6.65
C ASN A 323 -14.80 11.88 -7.26
N GLN A 324 -13.97 12.67 -6.56
CA GLN A 324 -13.48 13.96 -7.06
C GLN A 324 -11.96 14.03 -7.20
N GLY A 325 -11.20 13.41 -6.28
CA GLY A 325 -9.74 13.39 -6.30
C GLY A 325 -9.08 14.77 -6.26
N PHE A 326 -9.71 15.76 -5.63
CA PHE A 326 -9.17 17.12 -5.54
C PHE A 326 -7.87 17.13 -4.74
N PRO A 327 -6.75 17.62 -5.29
CA PRO A 327 -5.50 17.71 -4.55
C PRO A 327 -5.67 18.57 -3.29
N ILE A 328 -5.16 18.08 -2.16
CA ILE A 328 -5.22 18.75 -0.87
C ILE A 328 -3.93 18.56 -0.08
N CYS A 329 -3.59 19.55 0.74
CA CYS A 329 -2.57 19.50 1.78
C CYS A 329 -3.21 19.91 3.10
N ILE A 330 -3.03 19.10 4.13
CA ILE A 330 -3.58 19.30 5.48
C ILE A 330 -2.43 19.24 6.48
N GLU A 331 -2.35 20.19 7.42
CA GLU A 331 -1.44 20.10 8.55
C GLU A 331 -1.91 18.98 9.50
N LEU A 332 -1.07 18.00 9.77
CA LEU A 332 -1.45 16.82 10.57
C LEU A 332 -1.86 17.20 11.99
N ALA A 333 -1.15 18.12 12.63
CA ALA A 333 -1.37 18.46 14.05
C ALA A 333 -2.71 19.15 14.31
N THR A 334 -3.18 19.98 13.38
CA THR A 334 -4.35 20.85 13.55
C THR A 334 -5.55 20.43 12.71
N GLY A 335 -5.32 19.70 11.61
CA GLY A 335 -6.34 19.42 10.60
C GLY A 335 -6.65 20.61 9.68
N GLU A 336 -5.90 21.70 9.77
CA GLU A 336 -6.09 22.86 8.91
C GLU A 336 -5.74 22.52 7.46
N VAL A 337 -6.62 22.93 6.53
CA VAL A 337 -6.35 22.83 5.10
C VAL A 337 -5.39 23.94 4.70
N VAL A 338 -4.16 23.57 4.39
CA VAL A 338 -3.10 24.51 3.98
C VAL A 338 -3.35 24.99 2.56
N TRP A 339 -3.72 24.06 1.66
CA TRP A 339 -4.18 24.37 0.30
C TRP A 339 -5.03 23.22 -0.27
N GLY A 340 -5.82 23.51 -1.28
CA GLY A 340 -6.55 22.52 -2.08
C GLY A 340 -7.94 22.18 -1.59
N GLY A 341 -8.34 20.91 -1.72
CA GLY A 341 -9.63 20.35 -1.31
C GLY A 341 -10.84 20.73 -2.17
N LYS A 342 -10.74 21.84 -2.91
CA LYS A 342 -11.73 22.33 -3.89
C LYS A 342 -11.09 22.72 -5.22
N ILE A 343 -9.78 22.63 -5.33
CA ILE A 343 -9.05 22.87 -6.58
C ILE A 343 -9.20 21.62 -7.45
N ARG A 344 -9.75 21.80 -8.66
CA ARG A 344 -9.79 20.71 -9.63
C ARG A 344 -8.38 20.44 -10.15
N GLY A 345 -7.94 19.20 -10.07
CA GLY A 345 -6.75 18.73 -10.78
C GLY A 345 -7.01 18.55 -12.28
N PRO A 346 -6.01 18.09 -13.05
CA PRO A 346 -6.16 17.88 -14.49
C PRO A 346 -7.02 16.66 -14.85
N GLY A 347 -7.20 15.71 -13.90
CA GLY A 347 -8.01 14.51 -14.11
C GLY A 347 -9.39 14.58 -13.46
N VAL A 348 -10.15 13.51 -13.61
CA VAL A 348 -11.54 13.36 -13.14
C VAL A 348 -11.69 12.06 -12.36
N GLY A 349 -12.58 12.06 -11.38
CA GLY A 349 -12.83 10.94 -10.48
C GLY A 349 -11.84 10.90 -9.33
N THR A 350 -11.83 9.80 -8.59
CA THR A 350 -10.87 9.61 -7.49
C THR A 350 -9.42 9.61 -8.00
N ALA A 351 -8.46 9.84 -7.12
CA ALA A 351 -7.05 9.84 -7.49
C ALA A 351 -6.24 8.97 -6.52
N ALA A 352 -5.51 8.01 -7.09
CA ALA A 352 -4.48 7.23 -6.40
C ALA A 352 -3.17 8.02 -6.39
N ILE A 353 -2.45 8.03 -5.25
CA ILE A 353 -1.28 8.88 -5.08
C ILE A 353 -0.05 8.13 -4.59
N THR A 354 1.12 8.55 -5.08
CA THR A 354 2.43 8.07 -4.63
C THR A 354 3.39 9.26 -4.55
N TYR A 355 4.22 9.28 -3.51
CA TYR A 355 5.25 10.31 -3.32
C TYR A 355 6.61 9.81 -3.80
N ALA A 356 7.37 10.67 -4.47
CA ALA A 356 8.78 10.49 -4.76
C ALA A 356 9.46 11.86 -4.99
N ASP A 357 10.69 12.02 -4.55
CA ASP A 357 11.58 13.17 -4.88
C ASP A 357 10.90 14.55 -4.74
N GLY A 358 10.23 14.79 -3.61
CA GLY A 358 9.54 16.06 -3.36
C GLY A 358 8.25 16.29 -4.16
N LYS A 359 7.75 15.27 -4.84
CA LYS A 359 6.58 15.35 -5.72
C LYS A 359 5.58 14.25 -5.42
N LEU A 360 4.34 14.47 -5.80
CA LEU A 360 3.23 13.54 -5.75
C LEU A 360 2.82 13.17 -7.16
N VAL A 361 2.82 11.89 -7.47
CA VAL A 361 2.22 11.35 -8.69
C VAL A 361 0.75 11.05 -8.39
N PHE A 362 -0.15 11.79 -8.99
CA PHE A 362 -1.59 11.58 -8.94
C PHE A 362 -2.03 10.80 -10.18
N ARG A 363 -2.64 9.65 -9.98
CA ARG A 363 -3.31 8.93 -11.06
C ARG A 363 -4.81 9.00 -10.85
N TYR A 364 -5.49 9.71 -11.74
CA TYR A 364 -6.94 9.89 -11.68
C TYR A 364 -7.69 8.70 -12.27
N GLN A 365 -8.92 8.49 -11.83
CA GLN A 365 -9.79 7.41 -12.29
C GLN A 365 -9.95 7.39 -13.82
N ASN A 366 -9.98 8.55 -14.47
CA ASN A 366 -10.01 8.67 -15.93
C ASN A 366 -8.64 8.50 -16.61
N GLY A 367 -7.67 7.89 -15.96
CA GLY A 367 -6.35 7.55 -16.49
C GLY A 367 -5.31 8.68 -16.48
N VAL A 368 -5.69 9.95 -16.36
CA VAL A 368 -4.76 11.08 -16.33
C VAL A 368 -3.74 10.90 -15.20
N VAL A 369 -2.47 11.11 -15.51
CA VAL A 369 -1.37 11.13 -14.54
C VAL A 369 -0.84 12.55 -14.41
N ALA A 370 -0.77 13.06 -13.19
CA ALA A 370 -0.29 14.41 -12.89
C ALA A 370 0.87 14.38 -11.89
N LEU A 371 1.81 15.28 -12.05
CA LEU A 371 2.90 15.54 -11.13
C LEU A 371 2.60 16.84 -10.37
N ILE A 372 2.62 16.79 -9.03
CA ILE A 372 2.27 17.91 -8.15
C ILE A 372 3.38 18.06 -7.11
N ASP A 373 3.80 19.30 -6.79
CA ASP A 373 4.79 19.52 -5.72
C ASP A 373 4.22 19.07 -4.37
N ALA A 374 4.99 18.28 -3.63
CA ALA A 374 4.72 17.93 -2.23
C ALA A 374 5.23 19.07 -1.32
N THR A 375 4.50 20.16 -1.23
CA THR A 375 4.87 21.36 -0.46
C THR A 375 3.69 21.92 0.30
N ASP A 376 3.94 22.50 1.46
CA ASP A 376 2.98 23.20 2.31
C ASP A 376 2.66 24.63 1.85
N ARG A 377 3.36 25.17 0.82
CA ARG A 377 3.22 26.57 0.42
C ARG A 377 1.97 26.85 -0.38
N LYS A 378 1.73 26.09 -1.46
CA LYS A 378 0.59 26.22 -2.35
C LYS A 378 0.49 25.04 -3.32
N TYR A 379 -0.68 24.80 -3.85
CA TYR A 379 -0.86 23.88 -4.98
C TYR A 379 -0.01 24.31 -6.18
N ARG A 380 0.79 23.38 -6.70
CA ARG A 380 1.59 23.58 -7.91
C ARG A 380 1.61 22.32 -8.75
N LEU A 381 0.92 22.39 -9.89
CA LEU A 381 0.98 21.36 -10.92
C LEU A 381 2.30 21.46 -11.70
N ARG A 382 2.99 20.36 -11.87
CA ARG A 382 4.22 20.18 -12.63
C ARG A 382 3.98 19.48 -13.96
N GLY A 383 2.75 19.50 -14.44
CA GLY A 383 2.32 18.90 -15.68
C GLY A 383 1.52 17.62 -15.51
N SER A 384 0.98 17.16 -16.60
CA SER A 384 0.16 15.94 -16.66
C SER A 384 0.18 15.34 -18.06
N PHE A 385 -0.09 14.04 -18.15
CA PHE A 385 -0.19 13.34 -19.42
C PHE A 385 -1.27 12.24 -19.38
N HIS A 386 -1.66 11.78 -20.57
CA HIS A 386 -2.45 10.57 -20.74
C HIS A 386 -1.52 9.40 -21.05
N PRO A 387 -1.58 8.30 -20.27
CA PRO A 387 -0.85 7.08 -20.62
C PRO A 387 -1.20 6.56 -22.01
N VAL A 388 -0.29 5.81 -22.62
CA VAL A 388 -0.51 5.21 -23.96
C VAL A 388 -1.69 4.26 -24.02
N TYR A 389 -2.10 3.72 -22.89
CA TYR A 389 -3.30 2.90 -22.76
C TYR A 389 -4.18 3.46 -21.65
N HIS A 390 -5.45 3.67 -21.99
CA HIS A 390 -6.54 3.98 -21.06
C HIS A 390 -7.85 3.50 -21.68
N LYS A 391 -8.56 2.66 -20.98
CA LYS A 391 -9.79 2.05 -21.46
C LYS A 391 -10.91 2.05 -20.44
N ASP A 392 -10.58 1.99 -19.16
CA ASP A 392 -11.54 1.81 -18.08
C ASP A 392 -11.07 2.54 -16.80
N ASP A 393 -11.82 2.43 -15.71
CA ASP A 393 -11.51 3.08 -14.43
C ASP A 393 -10.15 2.67 -13.87
N CYS A 394 -9.29 3.65 -13.55
CA CYS A 394 -7.95 3.46 -13.00
C CYS A 394 -7.94 3.67 -11.49
N TRP A 395 -7.84 2.58 -10.72
CA TRP A 395 -7.77 2.64 -9.26
C TRP A 395 -6.45 2.11 -8.69
N ALA A 396 -5.65 1.44 -9.49
CA ALA A 396 -4.33 0.97 -9.08
C ALA A 396 -3.40 2.15 -8.77
N LEU A 397 -2.66 2.05 -7.66
CA LEU A 397 -1.65 3.04 -7.27
C LEU A 397 -0.52 3.10 -8.31
N PRO A 398 -0.03 4.28 -8.69
CA PRO A 398 1.22 4.40 -9.43
C PRO A 398 2.37 3.91 -8.56
N VAL A 399 3.34 3.24 -9.16
CA VAL A 399 4.53 2.74 -8.46
C VAL A 399 5.78 3.38 -9.07
N ILE A 400 6.70 3.84 -8.23
CA ILE A 400 8.00 4.34 -8.64
C ILE A 400 9.07 3.47 -8.02
N SER A 401 9.85 2.80 -8.86
CA SER A 401 10.95 1.93 -8.49
C SER A 401 11.99 1.90 -9.61
N ASP A 402 13.28 2.04 -9.27
CA ASP A 402 14.42 2.09 -10.21
C ASP A 402 14.26 3.18 -11.30
N ALA A 403 13.87 4.39 -10.84
CA ALA A 403 13.58 5.55 -11.69
C ALA A 403 12.59 5.23 -12.85
N ARG A 404 11.72 4.26 -12.63
CA ARG A 404 10.64 3.86 -13.54
C ARG A 404 9.28 4.09 -12.89
N LEU A 405 8.34 4.59 -13.66
CA LEU A 405 6.94 4.73 -13.26
C LEU A 405 6.12 3.59 -13.87
N TYR A 406 5.52 2.78 -13.01
CA TYR A 406 4.66 1.66 -13.41
C TYR A 406 3.20 2.04 -13.21
N LEU A 407 2.41 1.90 -14.26
CA LEU A 407 0.99 2.21 -14.29
C LEU A 407 0.19 0.96 -14.72
N ARG A 408 -0.50 0.33 -13.76
CA ARG A 408 -1.39 -0.79 -14.04
C ARG A 408 -2.80 -0.29 -14.37
N GLU A 409 -3.40 -0.84 -15.43
CA GLU A 409 -4.80 -0.65 -15.76
C GLU A 409 -5.38 -1.96 -16.30
N HIS A 410 -6.18 -2.65 -15.49
CA HIS A 410 -6.79 -3.93 -15.82
C HIS A 410 -5.82 -4.90 -16.49
N ASP A 411 -5.99 -5.11 -17.79
CA ASP A 411 -5.22 -6.06 -18.60
C ASP A 411 -3.80 -5.59 -18.94
N SER A 412 -3.47 -4.34 -18.64
CA SER A 412 -2.27 -3.66 -19.10
C SER A 412 -1.36 -3.18 -17.96
N LEU A 413 -0.04 -3.26 -18.15
CA LEU A 413 0.97 -2.62 -17.31
C LEU A 413 1.92 -1.81 -18.21
N MET A 414 2.05 -0.54 -17.94
CA MET A 414 2.92 0.39 -18.65
C MET A 414 4.10 0.79 -17.76
N CYS A 415 5.30 0.81 -18.32
CA CYS A 415 6.53 1.24 -17.66
C CYS A 415 7.13 2.44 -18.40
N TYR A 416 7.34 3.52 -17.67
CA TYR A 416 7.91 4.78 -18.19
C TYR A 416 9.23 5.11 -17.51
N ASP A 417 10.17 5.71 -18.24
CA ASP A 417 11.41 6.26 -17.68
C ASP A 417 11.14 7.63 -17.05
N VAL A 418 11.39 7.76 -15.74
CA VAL A 418 11.19 9.02 -15.01
C VAL A 418 12.51 9.58 -14.44
N ARG A 419 13.66 9.17 -14.95
CA ARG A 419 14.95 9.76 -14.62
C ARG A 419 15.02 11.21 -15.05
N ALA A 420 15.59 12.07 -14.21
CA ALA A 420 15.98 13.41 -14.63
C ALA A 420 17.07 13.33 -15.73
N ASN A 421 16.97 14.19 -16.74
CA ASN A 421 17.96 14.32 -17.82
C ASN A 421 19.22 15.03 -17.33
#